data_b2addec03e3b6f043cdd2b50b8f40863
#
_entry.id   b2addec03e3b6f043cdd2b50b8f40863
#
_cell.length_a   1.000
_cell.length_b   1.000
_cell.length_c   1.000
_cell.angle_alpha   90.00
_cell.angle_beta   90.00
_cell.angle_gamma   90.00
#
_symmetry.space_group_name_H-M   'P 1'
#
loop_
_entity.id
_entity.type
_entity.pdbx_description
1 polymer ?
#
loop_
_entity_poly.entity_id
_entity_poly.type
_entity_poly.pdbx_seq_one_letter_code
_entity_poly.pdbx_strand_id
1 'polypeptide(L)'
;MITPPGDYAWFTNSSLAEAYSFIFVHGLTPEQLVARMGGRAEDFSWMTLDESINASAHYDYQTEFVAVTTVGDWAFVAQYNSWLGANDEFLVPLSAGTRLASLYRLDIKGLEDFRWVEDGETRFAFWAQEGYSEEIPDELVETMKQIDHDYGEDKYELYRGPGLVLIERLTGIKLTSQILEGSAYLSGVISESPTTT
;
A
#
# COMPACT_ATOMS: atom_id res chain seq x y z
N MET A 1 -6.85 3.85 -20.75
CA MET A 1 -5.51 4.46 -21.00
C MET A 1 -4.73 4.23 -19.73
N ILE A 2 -3.54 3.65 -19.79
CA ILE A 2 -2.70 3.38 -18.62
C ILE A 2 -2.01 4.70 -18.24
N THR A 3 -2.06 5.06 -16.96
CA THR A 3 -1.43 6.27 -16.44
C THR A 3 0.09 6.18 -16.60
N PRO A 4 0.75 7.17 -17.21
CA PRO A 4 2.21 7.17 -17.28
C PRO A 4 2.82 7.30 -15.88
N PRO A 5 3.93 6.60 -15.58
CA PRO A 5 4.60 6.71 -14.28
C PRO A 5 4.97 8.14 -13.88
N GLY A 6 5.30 8.99 -14.85
CA GLY A 6 5.59 10.41 -14.63
C GLY A 6 4.44 11.21 -13.97
N ASP A 7 3.21 10.74 -14.07
CA ASP A 7 2.05 11.35 -13.41
C ASP A 7 2.12 11.23 -11.87
N TYR A 8 2.96 10.32 -11.36
CA TYR A 8 3.22 10.13 -9.92
C TYR A 8 4.47 10.88 -9.41
N ALA A 9 5.11 11.71 -10.25
CA ALA A 9 6.29 12.48 -9.85
C ALA A 9 6.04 13.41 -8.64
N TRP A 10 4.80 13.86 -8.44
CA TRP A 10 4.41 14.66 -7.27
C TRP A 10 4.72 13.98 -5.95
N PHE A 11 4.68 12.64 -5.91
CA PHE A 11 4.88 11.85 -4.70
C PHE A 11 6.28 12.02 -4.10
N THR A 12 7.29 12.38 -4.91
CA THR A 12 8.64 12.64 -4.43
C THR A 12 8.75 13.80 -3.44
N ASN A 13 7.71 14.64 -3.35
CA ASN A 13 7.63 15.74 -2.39
C ASN A 13 6.71 15.42 -1.19
N SER A 14 6.14 14.22 -1.13
CA SER A 14 5.31 13.77 -0.01
C SER A 14 6.16 13.47 1.21
N SER A 15 5.61 13.68 2.41
CA SER A 15 6.21 13.26 3.69
C SER A 15 6.45 11.75 3.80
N LEU A 16 5.79 10.95 2.95
CA LEU A 16 5.94 9.50 2.87
C LEU A 16 6.98 9.04 1.82
N ALA A 17 7.58 9.96 1.03
CA ALA A 17 8.37 9.57 -0.14
C ALA A 17 9.57 8.66 0.16
N GLU A 18 10.16 8.76 1.36
CA GLU A 18 11.36 8.00 1.73
C GLU A 18 11.08 6.55 2.12
N ALA A 19 9.97 6.31 2.82
CA ALA A 19 9.60 4.97 3.29
C ALA A 19 8.10 4.90 3.61
N TYR A 20 7.39 3.97 3.00
CA TYR A 20 5.95 3.80 3.25
C TYR A 20 5.46 2.39 2.98
N SER A 21 4.32 2.06 3.61
CA SER A 21 3.43 0.97 3.23
C SER A 21 2.05 1.53 2.90
N PHE A 22 1.54 1.20 1.72
CA PHE A 22 0.16 1.43 1.31
C PHE A 22 -0.56 0.10 1.17
N ILE A 23 -1.73 -0.03 1.79
CA ILE A 23 -2.54 -1.23 1.68
C ILE A 23 -3.98 -0.81 1.38
N PHE A 24 -4.51 -1.28 0.27
CA PHE A 24 -5.89 -1.06 -0.16
C PHE A 24 -6.67 -2.36 0.01
N VAL A 25 -7.75 -2.35 0.78
CA VAL A 25 -8.61 -3.52 1.02
C VAL A 25 -10.03 -3.22 0.56
N HIS A 26 -10.54 -4.01 -0.37
CA HIS A 26 -11.82 -3.76 -1.00
C HIS A 26 -13.00 -4.05 -0.06
N GLY A 27 -14.02 -3.19 -0.11
CA GLY A 27 -15.33 -3.42 0.52
C GLY A 27 -15.35 -3.36 2.05
N LEU A 28 -14.31 -2.77 2.68
CA LEU A 28 -14.28 -2.57 4.12
C LEU A 28 -14.38 -1.08 4.47
N THR A 29 -14.93 -0.80 5.66
CA THR A 29 -14.78 0.52 6.29
C THR A 29 -13.45 0.60 7.05
N PRO A 30 -12.96 1.81 7.40
CA PRO A 30 -11.76 1.97 8.24
C PRO A 30 -11.85 1.18 9.54
N GLU A 31 -12.99 1.21 10.23
CA GLU A 31 -13.20 0.52 11.50
C GLU A 31 -13.16 -1.01 11.32
N GLN A 32 -13.74 -1.52 10.22
CA GLN A 32 -13.70 -2.94 9.90
C GLN A 32 -12.28 -3.39 9.58
N LEU A 33 -11.51 -2.56 8.86
CA LEU A 33 -10.12 -2.86 8.56
C LEU A 33 -9.25 -2.82 9.81
N VAL A 34 -9.41 -1.81 10.68
CA VAL A 34 -8.75 -1.74 11.99
C VAL A 34 -9.02 -3.00 12.80
N ALA A 35 -10.28 -3.45 12.86
CA ALA A 35 -10.64 -4.68 13.59
C ALA A 35 -9.96 -5.94 12.98
N ARG A 36 -9.89 -6.05 11.65
CA ARG A 36 -9.16 -7.17 10.99
C ARG A 36 -7.66 -7.17 11.28
N MET A 37 -7.07 -5.99 11.43
CA MET A 37 -5.66 -5.81 11.80
C MET A 37 -5.40 -6.02 13.31
N GLY A 38 -6.42 -6.43 14.09
CA GLY A 38 -6.29 -6.68 15.53
C GLY A 38 -6.39 -5.43 16.41
N GLY A 39 -6.74 -4.28 15.84
CA GLY A 39 -7.00 -3.04 16.56
C GLY A 39 -8.45 -2.94 17.05
N ARG A 40 -8.70 -2.01 17.96
CA ARG A 40 -10.05 -1.63 18.40
C ARG A 40 -10.29 -0.18 17.98
N ALA A 41 -11.34 0.05 17.19
CA ALA A 41 -11.60 1.38 16.61
C ALA A 41 -11.79 2.48 17.68
N GLU A 42 -12.28 2.11 18.89
CA GLU A 42 -12.41 3.04 20.03
C GLU A 42 -11.08 3.55 20.60
N ASP A 43 -9.97 2.86 20.32
CA ASP A 43 -8.62 3.26 20.75
C ASP A 43 -7.92 4.15 19.68
N PHE A 44 -8.59 4.37 18.55
CA PHE A 44 -8.09 5.16 17.43
C PHE A 44 -8.67 6.58 17.44
N SER A 45 -7.98 7.51 16.80
CA SER A 45 -8.42 8.90 16.66
C SER A 45 -8.33 9.35 15.21
N TRP A 46 -9.26 10.22 14.79
CA TRP A 46 -9.20 10.84 13.47
C TRP A 46 -8.13 11.93 13.45
N MET A 47 -7.21 11.85 12.51
CA MET A 47 -6.05 12.72 12.35
C MET A 47 -5.83 13.05 10.87
N THR A 48 -5.10 14.12 10.59
CA THR A 48 -4.48 14.32 9.27
C THR A 48 -3.32 13.35 9.09
N LEU A 49 -2.83 13.19 7.85
CA LEU A 49 -1.67 12.35 7.58
C LEU A 49 -0.43 12.81 8.36
N ASP A 50 -0.17 14.11 8.38
CA ASP A 50 1.00 14.69 9.10
C ASP A 50 0.90 14.46 10.61
N GLU A 51 -0.29 14.62 11.21
CA GLU A 51 -0.51 14.29 12.61
C GLU A 51 -0.25 12.82 12.90
N SER A 52 -0.69 11.92 11.99
CA SER A 52 -0.47 10.47 12.11
C SER A 52 1.01 10.10 12.02
N ILE A 53 1.76 10.70 11.09
CA ILE A 53 3.22 10.52 10.97
C ILE A 53 3.92 11.02 12.24
N ASN A 54 3.56 12.20 12.73
CA ASN A 54 4.13 12.75 13.96
C ASN A 54 3.80 11.88 15.18
N ALA A 55 2.57 11.35 15.27
CA ALA A 55 2.18 10.44 16.34
C ALA A 55 2.97 9.12 16.29
N SER A 56 3.18 8.56 15.09
CA SER A 56 3.94 7.31 14.92
C SER A 56 5.38 7.41 15.43
N ALA A 57 6.00 8.59 15.36
CA ALA A 57 7.36 8.83 15.82
C ALA A 57 7.56 8.67 17.36
N HIS A 58 6.46 8.58 18.12
CA HIS A 58 6.50 8.34 19.57
C HIS A 58 6.54 6.85 19.94
N TYR A 59 6.39 5.96 18.96
CA TYR A 59 6.42 4.52 19.16
C TYR A 59 7.75 3.94 18.68
N ASP A 60 8.12 2.80 19.21
CA ASP A 60 9.32 2.08 18.77
C ASP A 60 9.04 1.31 17.47
N TYR A 61 10.10 0.79 16.87
CA TYR A 61 10.05 0.05 15.60
C TYR A 61 9.34 -1.32 15.70
N GLN A 62 8.96 -1.75 16.90
CA GLN A 62 8.19 -2.98 17.13
C GLN A 62 6.70 -2.70 17.22
N THR A 63 6.31 -1.43 17.19
CA THR A 63 4.92 -1.00 17.33
C THR A 63 4.38 -0.54 15.97
N GLU A 64 3.37 -1.23 15.46
CA GLU A 64 2.74 -0.86 14.21
C GLU A 64 1.67 0.22 14.42
N PHE A 65 2.01 1.44 14.06
CA PHE A 65 1.07 2.57 14.03
C PHE A 65 0.53 2.74 12.61
N VAL A 66 -0.79 2.69 12.45
CA VAL A 66 -1.45 2.74 11.15
C VAL A 66 -2.40 3.92 11.04
N ALA A 67 -2.54 4.45 9.84
CA ALA A 67 -3.49 5.50 9.48
C ALA A 67 -4.43 4.95 8.39
N VAL A 68 -5.73 4.87 8.66
CA VAL A 68 -6.72 4.23 7.80
C VAL A 68 -7.79 5.22 7.35
N THR A 69 -8.08 5.27 6.05
CA THR A 69 -9.16 6.09 5.48
C THR A 69 -9.95 5.29 4.43
N THR A 70 -10.93 5.92 3.81
CA THR A 70 -11.68 5.35 2.69
C THR A 70 -11.40 6.12 1.42
N VAL A 71 -11.15 5.40 0.32
CA VAL A 71 -11.03 5.97 -1.03
C VAL A 71 -11.88 5.13 -1.99
N GLY A 72 -13.00 5.69 -2.47
CA GLY A 72 -13.99 4.91 -3.22
C GLY A 72 -14.52 3.74 -2.40
N ASP A 73 -14.47 2.53 -2.96
CA ASP A 73 -14.94 1.29 -2.32
C ASP A 73 -13.81 0.57 -1.55
N TRP A 74 -12.69 1.24 -1.30
CA TRP A 74 -11.51 0.67 -0.66
C TRP A 74 -11.22 1.35 0.68
N ALA A 75 -10.95 0.55 1.70
CA ALA A 75 -10.25 1.03 2.89
C ALA A 75 -8.75 1.11 2.55
N PHE A 76 -8.14 2.24 2.87
CA PHE A 76 -6.76 2.55 2.52
C PHE A 76 -5.94 2.80 3.78
N VAL A 77 -4.87 2.02 3.96
CA VAL A 77 -3.85 2.21 4.99
C VAL A 77 -2.69 3.00 4.39
N ALA A 78 -2.34 4.11 5.03
CA ALA A 78 -1.09 4.83 4.79
C ALA A 78 -0.21 4.71 6.04
N GLN A 79 1.01 4.20 5.89
CA GLN A 79 1.91 3.97 7.01
C GLN A 79 3.32 4.46 6.67
N TYR A 80 3.91 5.25 7.57
CA TYR A 80 5.27 5.74 7.44
C TYR A 80 6.26 4.73 8.02
N ASN A 81 7.35 4.48 7.32
CA ASN A 81 8.51 3.69 7.75
C ASN A 81 8.14 2.30 8.32
N SER A 82 7.20 1.63 7.69
CA SER A 82 6.77 0.28 8.04
C SER A 82 6.87 -0.65 6.84
N TRP A 83 7.02 -1.93 7.10
CA TRP A 83 7.14 -3.00 6.12
C TRP A 83 5.88 -3.88 5.99
N LEU A 84 4.78 -3.52 6.66
CA LEU A 84 3.53 -4.31 6.62
C LEU A 84 3.04 -4.57 5.20
N GLY A 85 3.25 -3.62 4.27
CA GLY A 85 2.87 -3.76 2.87
C GLY A 85 3.66 -4.81 2.08
N ALA A 86 4.75 -5.36 2.65
CA ALA A 86 5.53 -6.46 2.08
C ALA A 86 5.46 -7.75 2.92
N ASN A 87 4.66 -7.77 3.99
CA ASN A 87 4.57 -8.91 4.91
C ASN A 87 3.42 -9.85 4.53
N ASP A 88 3.73 -10.98 3.90
CA ASP A 88 2.73 -11.98 3.51
C ASP A 88 1.98 -12.58 4.70
N GLU A 89 2.63 -12.76 5.87
CA GLU A 89 1.98 -13.26 7.08
C GLU A 89 0.87 -12.31 7.57
N PHE A 90 1.00 -11.02 7.25
CA PHE A 90 -0.01 -10.00 7.53
C PHE A 90 -1.04 -9.86 6.40
N LEU A 91 -0.58 -9.76 5.15
CA LEU A 91 -1.42 -9.45 3.99
C LEU A 91 -2.37 -10.61 3.61
N VAL A 92 -1.86 -11.85 3.65
CA VAL A 92 -2.64 -13.03 3.23
C VAL A 92 -3.89 -13.22 4.10
N PRO A 93 -3.80 -13.27 5.45
CA PRO A 93 -5.00 -13.33 6.28
C PRO A 93 -5.92 -12.12 6.14
N LEU A 94 -5.35 -10.91 5.93
CA LEU A 94 -6.12 -9.68 5.79
C LEU A 94 -7.04 -9.69 4.57
N SER A 95 -6.68 -10.44 3.51
CA SER A 95 -7.45 -10.58 2.27
C SER A 95 -8.61 -11.56 2.33
N ALA A 96 -8.83 -12.25 3.46
CA ALA A 96 -9.88 -13.27 3.58
C ALA A 96 -11.26 -12.75 3.19
N GLY A 97 -11.90 -13.39 2.21
CA GLY A 97 -13.21 -13.02 1.66
C GLY A 97 -13.22 -11.68 0.92
N THR A 98 -12.06 -11.15 0.55
CA THR A 98 -11.92 -9.90 -0.21
C THR A 98 -10.63 -9.90 -1.02
N ARG A 99 -10.32 -8.79 -1.64
CA ARG A 99 -9.06 -8.56 -2.34
C ARG A 99 -8.34 -7.35 -1.77
N LEU A 100 -7.02 -7.39 -1.80
CA LEU A 100 -6.17 -6.27 -1.45
C LEU A 100 -5.05 -6.06 -2.47
N ALA A 101 -4.60 -4.83 -2.55
CA ALA A 101 -3.37 -4.45 -3.23
C ALA A 101 -2.50 -3.70 -2.24
N SER A 102 -1.23 -4.07 -2.16
CA SER A 102 -0.28 -3.39 -1.29
C SER A 102 0.95 -2.92 -2.04
N LEU A 103 1.57 -1.88 -1.52
CA LEU A 103 2.80 -1.31 -2.03
C LEU A 103 3.67 -0.90 -0.85
N TYR A 104 4.82 -1.54 -0.73
CA TYR A 104 5.87 -1.16 0.20
C TYR A 104 7.01 -0.49 -0.56
N ARG A 105 7.57 0.55 0.03
CA ARG A 105 8.75 1.20 -0.50
C ARG A 105 9.72 1.66 0.58
N LEU A 106 11.01 1.50 0.29
CA LEU A 106 12.11 2.07 1.06
C LEU A 106 13.14 2.66 0.09
N ASP A 107 13.08 3.99 -0.09
CA ASP A 107 13.86 4.71 -1.11
C ASP A 107 15.37 4.56 -0.94
N ILE A 108 15.89 4.70 0.28
CA ILE A 108 17.32 4.58 0.58
C ILE A 108 17.95 3.23 0.16
N LYS A 109 17.12 2.19 0.04
CA LYS A 109 17.54 0.86 -0.42
C LYS A 109 17.10 0.54 -1.84
N GLY A 110 16.35 1.46 -2.49
CA GLY A 110 15.75 1.21 -3.79
C GLY A 110 14.74 0.07 -3.79
N LEU A 111 14.14 -0.26 -2.63
CA LEU A 111 13.17 -1.34 -2.52
C LEU A 111 11.79 -0.85 -2.93
N GLU A 112 11.13 -1.58 -3.81
CA GLU A 112 9.70 -1.46 -4.09
C GLU A 112 9.12 -2.86 -4.21
N ASP A 113 8.09 -3.14 -3.43
CA ASP A 113 7.42 -4.43 -3.35
C ASP A 113 5.91 -4.21 -3.47
N PHE A 114 5.33 -4.75 -4.53
CA PHE A 114 3.90 -4.71 -4.80
C PHE A 114 3.30 -6.11 -4.66
N ARG A 115 2.13 -6.22 -3.99
CA ARG A 115 1.36 -7.45 -3.85
C ARG A 115 -0.09 -7.24 -4.26
N TRP A 116 -0.63 -8.19 -5.00
CA TRP A 116 -2.05 -8.42 -5.14
C TRP A 116 -2.41 -9.73 -4.46
N VAL A 117 -3.23 -9.65 -3.43
CA VAL A 117 -3.69 -10.81 -2.66
C VAL A 117 -5.22 -10.86 -2.70
N GLU A 118 -5.79 -12.02 -2.92
CA GLU A 118 -7.24 -12.21 -3.02
C GLU A 118 -7.63 -13.50 -2.33
N ASP A 119 -8.58 -13.39 -1.39
CA ASP A 119 -9.14 -14.51 -0.63
C ASP A 119 -8.08 -15.48 -0.05
N GLY A 120 -7.05 -14.91 0.56
CA GLY A 120 -5.97 -15.67 1.20
C GLY A 120 -4.88 -16.20 0.25
N GLU A 121 -4.89 -15.81 -1.02
CA GLU A 121 -3.91 -16.26 -2.01
C GLU A 121 -3.22 -15.07 -2.68
N THR A 122 -1.88 -15.10 -2.77
CA THR A 122 -1.12 -14.12 -3.55
C THR A 122 -1.32 -14.39 -5.03
N ARG A 123 -1.98 -13.46 -5.72
CA ARG A 123 -2.29 -13.53 -7.15
C ARG A 123 -1.14 -13.02 -8.01
N PHE A 124 -0.43 -12.01 -7.53
CA PHE A 124 0.68 -11.40 -8.24
C PHE A 124 1.60 -10.66 -7.27
N ALA A 125 2.90 -10.71 -7.52
CA ALA A 125 3.90 -9.95 -6.82
C ALA A 125 4.89 -9.34 -7.82
N PHE A 126 5.31 -8.12 -7.54
CA PHE A 126 6.31 -7.40 -8.32
C PHE A 126 7.35 -6.79 -7.38
N TRP A 127 8.60 -7.08 -7.62
CA TRP A 127 9.75 -6.53 -6.90
C TRP A 127 10.61 -5.75 -7.89
N ALA A 128 10.76 -4.47 -7.66
CA ALA A 128 11.53 -3.62 -8.58
C ALA A 128 12.96 -4.12 -8.83
N GLN A 129 13.55 -4.82 -7.85
CA GLN A 129 14.92 -5.35 -7.93
C GLN A 129 15.02 -6.75 -8.51
N GLU A 130 14.02 -7.59 -8.31
CA GLU A 130 14.05 -9.01 -8.64
C GLU A 130 13.15 -9.38 -9.83
N GLY A 131 12.24 -8.46 -10.20
CA GLY A 131 11.26 -8.69 -11.25
C GLY A 131 9.88 -9.03 -10.68
N TYR A 132 9.12 -9.88 -11.37
CA TYR A 132 7.74 -10.20 -11.03
C TYR A 132 7.46 -11.71 -11.12
N SER A 133 6.30 -12.12 -10.60
CA SER A 133 5.81 -13.51 -10.65
C SER A 133 5.87 -14.05 -12.09
N GLU A 134 6.16 -15.36 -12.23
CA GLU A 134 6.25 -16.02 -13.55
C GLU A 134 4.94 -15.92 -14.36
N GLU A 135 3.79 -16.01 -13.66
CA GLU A 135 2.48 -15.85 -14.27
C GLU A 135 1.91 -14.45 -14.02
N ILE A 136 1.59 -13.74 -15.09
CA ILE A 136 0.95 -12.43 -15.01
C ILE A 136 -0.55 -12.62 -15.20
N PRO A 137 -1.40 -12.26 -14.21
CA PRO A 137 -2.86 -12.30 -14.37
C PRO A 137 -3.32 -11.45 -15.56
N ASP A 138 -4.36 -11.89 -16.25
CA ASP A 138 -4.89 -11.24 -17.47
C ASP A 138 -5.16 -9.74 -17.25
N GLU A 139 -5.63 -9.36 -16.07
CA GLU A 139 -5.91 -7.98 -15.70
C GLU A 139 -4.67 -7.07 -15.70
N LEU A 140 -3.48 -7.64 -15.50
CA LEU A 140 -2.22 -6.91 -15.42
C LEU A 140 -1.34 -7.01 -16.67
N VAL A 141 -1.64 -7.92 -17.60
CA VAL A 141 -0.79 -8.19 -18.78
C VAL A 141 -0.44 -6.92 -19.55
N GLU A 142 -1.43 -6.09 -19.89
CA GLU A 142 -1.18 -4.86 -20.65
C GLU A 142 -0.44 -3.80 -19.81
N THR A 143 -0.69 -3.75 -18.51
CA THR A 143 0.01 -2.84 -17.60
C THR A 143 1.48 -3.24 -17.47
N MET A 144 1.77 -4.52 -17.33
CA MET A 144 3.15 -5.03 -17.25
C MET A 144 3.91 -4.81 -18.55
N LYS A 145 3.28 -5.01 -19.72
CA LYS A 145 3.88 -4.67 -21.01
C LYS A 145 4.24 -3.19 -21.13
N GLN A 146 3.37 -2.31 -20.62
CA GLN A 146 3.62 -0.88 -20.62
C GLN A 146 4.77 -0.52 -19.68
N ILE A 147 4.80 -1.10 -18.48
CA ILE A 147 5.90 -0.95 -17.52
C ILE A 147 7.21 -1.43 -18.14
N ASP A 148 7.24 -2.60 -18.76
CA ASP A 148 8.42 -3.13 -19.44
C ASP A 148 8.91 -2.22 -20.60
N HIS A 149 7.96 -1.63 -21.34
CA HIS A 149 8.30 -0.70 -22.42
C HIS A 149 8.86 0.63 -21.90
N ASP A 150 8.23 1.22 -20.89
CA ASP A 150 8.57 2.56 -20.39
C ASP A 150 9.90 2.57 -19.62
N TYR A 151 10.25 1.44 -19.03
CA TYR A 151 11.41 1.32 -18.17
C TYR A 151 12.56 0.49 -18.76
N GLY A 152 12.33 -0.27 -19.80
CA GLY A 152 13.36 -1.04 -20.51
C GLY A 152 14.20 -1.94 -19.61
N GLU A 153 15.51 -2.00 -19.89
CA GLU A 153 16.46 -2.79 -19.09
C GLU A 153 16.87 -2.10 -17.78
N ASP A 154 16.67 -0.78 -17.68
CA ASP A 154 16.95 0.02 -16.47
C ASP A 154 15.80 -0.05 -15.44
N LYS A 155 15.20 -1.22 -15.29
CA LYS A 155 14.13 -1.48 -14.32
C LYS A 155 14.49 -1.09 -12.88
N TYR A 156 15.74 -0.86 -12.61
CA TYR A 156 16.28 -0.49 -11.28
C TYR A 156 16.21 1.01 -10.95
N GLU A 157 16.06 1.88 -11.96
CA GLU A 157 15.77 3.30 -11.71
C GLU A 157 14.28 3.57 -11.46
N LEU A 158 13.52 2.50 -11.33
CA LEU A 158 12.07 2.42 -11.36
C LEU A 158 11.37 2.85 -10.09
N TYR A 159 12.08 3.30 -9.10
CA TYR A 159 11.43 3.64 -7.85
C TYR A 159 10.51 4.87 -7.93
N ARG A 160 9.92 5.14 -9.06
CA ARG A 160 9.02 6.30 -9.19
C ARG A 160 7.77 5.99 -10.01
N GLY A 161 7.12 4.86 -9.73
CA GLY A 161 5.83 4.75 -10.31
C GLY A 161 5.21 3.41 -10.65
N PRO A 162 5.93 2.29 -10.96
CA PRO A 162 5.24 1.07 -11.36
C PRO A 162 4.26 0.56 -10.31
N GLY A 163 4.64 0.58 -9.04
CA GLY A 163 3.77 0.14 -7.97
C GLY A 163 2.48 0.97 -7.86
N LEU A 164 2.58 2.29 -8.00
CA LEU A 164 1.39 3.16 -8.00
C LEU A 164 0.51 2.94 -9.24
N VAL A 165 1.11 2.67 -10.41
CA VAL A 165 0.36 2.29 -11.63
C VAL A 165 -0.37 0.98 -11.44
N LEU A 166 0.26 -0.02 -10.80
CA LEU A 166 -0.36 -1.31 -10.49
C LEU A 166 -1.51 -1.15 -9.48
N ILE A 167 -1.34 -0.33 -8.44
CA ILE A 167 -2.42 0.05 -7.51
C ILE A 167 -3.59 0.65 -8.28
N GLU A 168 -3.34 1.67 -9.11
CA GLU A 168 -4.40 2.30 -9.92
C GLU A 168 -5.12 1.29 -10.80
N ARG A 169 -4.37 0.39 -11.43
CA ARG A 169 -4.95 -0.61 -12.33
C ARG A 169 -5.90 -1.56 -11.62
N LEU A 170 -5.55 -2.02 -10.42
CA LEU A 170 -6.36 -2.98 -9.66
C LEU A 170 -7.51 -2.34 -8.88
N THR A 171 -7.28 -1.13 -8.36
CA THR A 171 -8.26 -0.46 -7.51
C THR A 171 -9.16 0.51 -8.25
N GLY A 172 -8.73 0.98 -9.43
CA GLY A 172 -9.34 2.11 -10.13
C GLY A 172 -9.03 3.47 -9.47
N ILE A 173 -8.18 3.51 -8.45
CA ILE A 173 -7.85 4.71 -7.68
C ILE A 173 -6.54 5.30 -8.22
N LYS A 174 -6.62 6.45 -8.87
CA LYS A 174 -5.45 7.27 -9.13
C LYS A 174 -5.10 8.07 -7.87
N LEU A 175 -4.08 7.61 -7.14
CA LEU A 175 -3.64 8.31 -5.94
C LEU A 175 -3.11 9.71 -6.32
N THR A 176 -3.55 10.73 -5.58
CA THR A 176 -3.14 12.12 -5.74
C THR A 176 -2.73 12.70 -4.40
N SER A 177 -1.98 13.81 -4.39
CA SER A 177 -1.67 14.54 -3.15
C SER A 177 -2.93 14.94 -2.39
N GLN A 178 -4.00 15.33 -3.11
CA GLN A 178 -5.26 15.67 -2.47
C GLN A 178 -5.91 14.48 -1.76
N ILE A 179 -5.86 13.27 -2.33
CA ILE A 179 -6.37 12.06 -1.67
C ILE A 179 -5.47 11.72 -0.48
N LEU A 180 -4.16 11.72 -0.66
CA LEU A 180 -3.22 11.30 0.36
C LEU A 180 -3.14 12.28 1.54
N GLU A 181 -2.97 13.57 1.25
CA GLU A 181 -2.71 14.60 2.27
C GLU A 181 -4.00 15.30 2.73
N GLY A 182 -5.06 15.29 1.89
CA GLY A 182 -6.34 15.94 2.19
C GLY A 182 -7.34 15.06 2.92
N SER A 183 -7.08 13.77 3.09
CA SER A 183 -7.98 12.86 3.81
C SER A 183 -7.79 12.94 5.32
N ALA A 184 -8.86 12.63 6.07
CA ALA A 184 -8.77 12.32 7.48
C ALA A 184 -8.56 10.81 7.64
N TYR A 185 -7.72 10.43 8.58
CA TYR A 185 -7.33 9.04 8.86
C TYR A 185 -7.71 8.62 10.27
N LEU A 186 -8.35 7.48 10.40
CA LEU A 186 -8.53 6.80 11.68
C LEU A 186 -7.18 6.16 12.05
N SER A 187 -6.48 6.71 13.05
CA SER A 187 -5.07 6.43 13.32
C SER A 187 -4.85 5.91 14.73
N GLY A 188 -3.99 4.91 14.86
CA GLY A 188 -3.68 4.28 16.14
C GLY A 188 -2.78 3.06 15.98
N VAL A 189 -2.57 2.35 17.09
CA VAL A 189 -1.72 1.17 17.18
C VAL A 189 -2.53 -0.10 16.92
N ILE A 190 -1.97 -1.00 16.11
CA ILE A 190 -2.45 -2.37 15.96
C ILE A 190 -1.53 -3.35 16.70
N SER A 191 -2.07 -4.51 17.10
CA SER A 191 -1.28 -5.60 17.68
C SER A 191 -0.46 -6.30 16.58
N GLU A 192 0.78 -6.71 16.87
CA GLU A 192 1.72 -7.31 15.91
C GLU A 192 1.28 -8.60 15.21
N SER A 193 0.10 -9.13 15.46
CA SER A 193 -0.39 -10.34 14.79
C SER A 193 -1.90 -10.27 14.61
N PRO A 194 -2.42 -10.47 13.38
CA PRO A 194 -3.83 -10.81 13.22
C PRO A 194 -4.06 -12.11 14.00
N THR A 195 -4.87 -12.02 15.05
CA THR A 195 -5.26 -13.18 15.85
C THR A 195 -6.00 -14.14 14.93
N THR A 196 -5.37 -15.24 14.56
CA THR A 196 -6.05 -16.35 13.88
C THR A 196 -7.08 -16.90 14.86
N THR A 197 -8.34 -16.57 14.63
CA THR A 197 -9.49 -17.15 15.34
C THR A 197 -10.09 -18.26 14.48
#